data_ec037efa0f9ccbd7c686ff8e4fdd2894
#
_entry.id   ec037efa0f9ccbd7c686ff8e4fdd2894
#
_cell.length_a   1.000
_cell.length_b   1.000
_cell.length_c   1.000
_cell.angle_alpha   90.00
_cell.angle_beta   90.00
_cell.angle_gamma   90.00
#
_symmetry.space_group_name_H-M   'P 1'
#
loop_
_entity.id
_entity.type
_entity.pdbx_description
1 polymer ?
#
loop_
_entity_poly.entity_id
_entity_poly.type
_entity_poly.pdbx_seq_one_letter_code
_entity_poly.pdbx_strand_id
1 'polypeptide(L)'
;MEPHRLAAASADPTLERPLRGLVRWSAGSGVDHMRALYVQTPATLVGYLLAVGVVAAVYAPLAETWRLWGWLGAVMALWVLRLLHYLRYLREPAADEARLLAWRRSWRVLVVLQGSMWGIAVWLFWGLGTPYDKIALILVVYGICVSSVQLLATQAWVFLSFISLVLTPTIVRIASDGSQSGHLALAVIVAMLFMATVLMARTHLTALGQAITLKERTDQLAAQLRNEVAATEEARRVADEARRAAEAANRAKTQFFAAASHDLRQPLHAMGLFAEALRQRSHDP
;
A
#
# COMPACT_ATOMS: atom_id res chain seq x y z
N MET A 1 -9.94 20.22 -51.14
CA MET A 1 -11.35 19.84 -50.96
C MET A 1 -11.38 18.45 -50.31
N GLU A 2 -11.32 18.40 -48.99
CA GLU A 2 -11.62 17.23 -48.21
C GLU A 2 -12.00 17.68 -46.78
N PRO A 3 -13.29 17.71 -46.44
CA PRO A 3 -13.76 17.93 -45.11
C PRO A 3 -14.32 16.62 -44.56
N HIS A 4 -13.52 15.79 -43.85
CA HIS A 4 -14.05 14.72 -43.00
C HIS A 4 -12.95 14.10 -42.11
N ARG A 5 -12.50 14.86 -41.10
CA ARG A 5 -11.83 14.28 -39.92
C ARG A 5 -12.06 15.11 -38.68
N LEU A 6 -13.33 15.30 -38.32
CA LEU A 6 -13.71 15.84 -37.03
C LEU A 6 -14.98 15.09 -36.56
N ALA A 7 -14.81 13.89 -36.07
CA ALA A 7 -15.80 13.23 -35.18
C ALA A 7 -15.24 11.87 -34.73
N ALA A 8 -14.29 11.89 -33.84
CA ALA A 8 -14.04 10.80 -32.90
C ALA A 8 -13.44 11.46 -31.66
N ALA A 9 -14.25 12.24 -30.95
CA ALA A 9 -14.00 12.52 -29.56
C ALA A 9 -14.07 11.19 -28.84
N SER A 10 -12.90 10.60 -28.61
CA SER A 10 -12.72 9.42 -27.82
C SER A 10 -13.35 9.64 -26.46
N ALA A 11 -14.44 8.95 -26.20
CA ALA A 11 -14.97 8.80 -24.85
C ALA A 11 -13.80 8.36 -23.97
N ASP A 12 -13.51 9.16 -22.97
CA ASP A 12 -12.42 8.92 -22.02
C ASP A 12 -12.68 7.57 -21.33
N PRO A 13 -11.85 6.53 -21.56
CA PRO A 13 -12.05 5.22 -20.97
C PRO A 13 -11.81 5.20 -19.46
N THR A 14 -11.53 6.36 -18.85
CA THR A 14 -11.26 6.49 -17.41
C THR A 14 -12.52 6.58 -16.57
N LEU A 15 -13.70 6.89 -17.16
CA LEU A 15 -14.96 7.05 -16.42
C LEU A 15 -15.76 5.74 -16.21
N GLU A 16 -15.48 4.67 -16.92
CA GLU A 16 -16.17 3.37 -16.75
C GLU A 16 -15.45 2.38 -15.81
N ARG A 17 -14.42 2.79 -15.08
CA ARG A 17 -13.58 1.89 -14.28
C ARG A 17 -13.86 1.76 -12.77
N PRO A 18 -14.88 2.37 -12.12
CA PRO A 18 -15.01 2.20 -10.67
C PRO A 18 -15.51 0.81 -10.24
N LEU A 19 -16.27 0.10 -11.09
CA LEU A 19 -16.86 -1.19 -10.70
C LEU A 19 -16.01 -2.41 -11.11
N ARG A 20 -15.22 -2.33 -12.16
CA ARG A 20 -14.29 -3.40 -12.57
C ARG A 20 -13.03 -3.46 -11.69
N GLY A 21 -12.67 -2.37 -11.02
CA GLY A 21 -11.57 -2.33 -10.06
C GLY A 21 -11.81 -3.17 -8.80
N LEU A 22 -13.06 -3.27 -8.34
CA LEU A 22 -13.44 -4.06 -7.16
C LEU A 22 -13.28 -5.57 -7.37
N VAL A 23 -13.46 -6.06 -8.61
CA VAL A 23 -13.30 -7.48 -8.95
C VAL A 23 -11.83 -7.83 -9.23
N ARG A 24 -11.02 -6.88 -9.68
CA ARG A 24 -9.62 -7.09 -10.03
C ARG A 24 -8.65 -7.04 -8.83
N TRP A 25 -9.10 -6.56 -7.69
CA TRP A 25 -8.31 -6.50 -6.45
C TRP A 25 -8.06 -7.86 -5.79
N SER A 26 -8.78 -8.90 -6.22
CA SER A 26 -8.49 -10.28 -5.86
C SER A 26 -7.27 -10.87 -6.59
N ALA A 27 -6.69 -10.17 -7.54
CA ALA A 27 -5.63 -10.65 -8.43
C ALA A 27 -4.21 -10.14 -8.12
N GLY A 28 -4.03 -9.25 -7.14
CA GLY A 28 -2.73 -8.98 -6.55
C GLY A 28 -2.25 -10.22 -5.79
N SER A 29 -0.99 -10.61 -5.91
CA SER A 29 -0.45 -11.88 -5.40
C SER A 29 -1.05 -12.23 -4.02
N GLY A 30 -1.76 -13.34 -3.93
CA GLY A 30 -2.47 -13.76 -2.72
C GLY A 30 -1.57 -13.80 -1.48
N VAL A 31 -0.26 -13.91 -1.69
CA VAL A 31 0.80 -13.94 -0.69
C VAL A 31 0.97 -12.59 -0.01
N ASP A 32 1.10 -11.49 -0.75
CA ASP A 32 1.34 -10.17 -0.17
C ASP A 32 0.14 -9.68 0.62
N HIS A 33 -1.07 -9.98 0.12
CA HIS A 33 -2.29 -9.68 0.84
C HIS A 33 -2.40 -10.44 2.17
N MET A 34 -2.06 -11.73 2.17
CA MET A 34 -2.04 -12.52 3.41
C MET A 34 -0.99 -12.00 4.38
N ARG A 35 0.22 -11.67 3.91
CA ARG A 35 1.27 -11.10 4.75
C ARG A 35 0.79 -9.81 5.44
N ALA A 36 0.12 -8.91 4.72
CA ALA A 36 -0.42 -7.68 5.27
C ALA A 36 -1.46 -7.94 6.38
N LEU A 37 -2.35 -8.94 6.23
CA LEU A 37 -3.33 -9.33 7.25
C LEU A 37 -2.65 -9.84 8.52
N TYR A 38 -1.60 -10.66 8.39
CA TYR A 38 -0.90 -11.19 9.55
C TYR A 38 -0.05 -10.17 10.28
N VAL A 39 0.49 -9.15 9.60
CA VAL A 39 1.19 -8.01 10.24
C VAL A 39 0.27 -7.25 11.20
N GLN A 40 -1.01 -7.11 10.87
CA GLN A 40 -1.98 -6.40 11.71
C GLN A 40 -2.61 -7.27 12.81
N THR A 41 -2.43 -8.59 12.76
CA THR A 41 -3.06 -9.54 13.70
C THR A 41 -2.70 -9.28 15.17
N PRO A 42 -1.45 -8.98 15.57
CA PRO A 42 -1.11 -8.72 16.98
C PRO A 42 -1.89 -7.55 17.58
N ALA A 43 -2.00 -6.44 16.85
CA ALA A 43 -2.75 -5.27 17.32
C ALA A 43 -4.24 -5.60 17.51
N THR A 44 -4.82 -6.40 16.61
CA THR A 44 -6.23 -6.83 16.75
C THR A 44 -6.44 -7.81 17.90
N LEU A 45 -5.49 -8.67 18.20
CA LEU A 45 -5.55 -9.58 19.35
C LEU A 45 -5.53 -8.81 20.69
N VAL A 46 -4.68 -7.79 20.80
CA VAL A 46 -4.60 -6.93 21.99
C VAL A 46 -5.89 -6.09 22.13
N GLY A 47 -6.31 -5.40 21.07
CA GLY A 47 -7.53 -4.59 21.08
C GLY A 47 -8.78 -5.40 21.45
N TYR A 48 -8.84 -6.65 20.99
CA TYR A 48 -9.93 -7.54 21.33
C TYR A 48 -9.97 -7.90 22.83
N LEU A 49 -8.82 -8.20 23.43
CA LEU A 49 -8.73 -8.47 24.89
C LEU A 49 -9.15 -7.26 25.71
N LEU A 50 -8.74 -6.05 25.30
CA LEU A 50 -9.16 -4.82 25.98
C LEU A 50 -10.68 -4.65 25.93
N ALA A 51 -11.29 -4.86 24.78
CA ALA A 51 -12.74 -4.78 24.62
C ALA A 51 -13.48 -5.83 25.47
N VAL A 52 -12.99 -7.05 25.48
CA VAL A 52 -13.53 -8.13 26.34
C VAL A 52 -13.38 -7.77 27.81
N GLY A 53 -12.24 -7.23 28.23
CA GLY A 53 -11.98 -6.78 29.60
C GLY A 53 -12.95 -5.69 30.04
N VAL A 54 -13.25 -4.70 29.16
CA VAL A 54 -14.25 -3.65 29.46
C VAL A 54 -15.63 -4.25 29.67
N VAL A 55 -16.12 -5.13 28.77
CA VAL A 55 -17.43 -5.76 28.93
C VAL A 55 -17.47 -6.63 30.18
N ALA A 56 -16.41 -7.40 30.46
CA ALA A 56 -16.32 -8.21 31.66
C ALA A 56 -16.39 -7.34 32.95
N ALA A 57 -15.64 -6.22 32.97
CA ALA A 57 -15.64 -5.32 34.15
C ALA A 57 -16.99 -4.65 34.38
N VAL A 58 -17.69 -4.23 33.33
CA VAL A 58 -19.02 -3.61 33.42
C VAL A 58 -20.07 -4.62 33.91
N TYR A 59 -20.05 -5.84 33.37
CA TYR A 59 -21.10 -6.79 33.60
C TYR A 59 -20.79 -7.83 34.71
N ALA A 60 -19.58 -7.86 35.26
CA ALA A 60 -19.23 -8.74 36.38
C ALA A 60 -20.14 -8.59 37.60
N PRO A 61 -20.52 -7.39 38.04
CA PRO A 61 -21.43 -7.21 39.18
C PRO A 61 -22.92 -7.41 38.83
N LEU A 62 -23.28 -7.47 37.54
CA LEU A 62 -24.65 -7.42 37.05
C LEU A 62 -25.15 -8.75 36.51
N ALA A 63 -24.25 -9.53 35.91
CA ALA A 63 -24.62 -10.76 35.23
C ALA A 63 -24.54 -11.98 36.14
N GLU A 64 -25.42 -12.95 35.90
CA GLU A 64 -25.29 -14.25 36.52
C GLU A 64 -23.97 -14.91 36.18
N THR A 65 -23.31 -15.49 37.16
CA THR A 65 -21.95 -16.06 37.03
C THR A 65 -21.82 -16.98 35.82
N TRP A 66 -22.80 -17.86 35.56
CA TRP A 66 -22.73 -18.78 34.43
C TRP A 66 -22.83 -18.10 33.05
N ARG A 67 -23.57 -16.98 32.92
CA ARG A 67 -23.70 -16.22 31.67
C ARG A 67 -22.39 -15.52 31.34
N LEU A 68 -21.81 -14.84 32.33
CA LEU A 68 -20.55 -14.12 32.14
C LEU A 68 -19.40 -15.07 31.85
N TRP A 69 -19.21 -16.10 32.69
CA TRP A 69 -18.09 -17.02 32.52
C TRP A 69 -18.26 -17.93 31.30
N GLY A 70 -19.49 -18.30 30.93
CA GLY A 70 -19.77 -19.04 29.69
C GLY A 70 -19.40 -18.24 28.44
N TRP A 71 -19.81 -16.96 28.36
CA TRP A 71 -19.45 -16.09 27.28
C TRP A 71 -17.93 -15.83 27.26
N LEU A 72 -17.34 -15.50 28.39
CA LEU A 72 -15.92 -15.21 28.52
C LEU A 72 -15.08 -16.43 28.13
N GLY A 73 -15.46 -17.63 28.56
CA GLY A 73 -14.81 -18.88 28.17
C GLY A 73 -14.84 -19.12 26.65
N ALA A 74 -16.00 -18.93 26.02
CA ALA A 74 -16.13 -19.06 24.55
C ALA A 74 -15.28 -18.06 23.80
N VAL A 75 -15.30 -16.78 24.22
CA VAL A 75 -14.50 -15.70 23.65
C VAL A 75 -13.01 -15.97 23.80
N MET A 76 -12.56 -16.39 25.00
CA MET A 76 -11.15 -16.70 25.26
C MET A 76 -10.69 -17.95 24.50
N ALA A 77 -11.54 -18.96 24.35
CA ALA A 77 -11.23 -20.13 23.52
C ALA A 77 -10.99 -19.74 22.04
N LEU A 78 -11.87 -18.89 21.48
CA LEU A 78 -11.70 -18.37 20.12
C LEU A 78 -10.45 -17.48 20.01
N TRP A 79 -10.15 -16.66 21.01
CA TRP A 79 -8.96 -15.84 21.04
C TRP A 79 -7.70 -16.69 21.07
N VAL A 80 -7.63 -17.70 21.92
CA VAL A 80 -6.51 -18.66 21.99
C VAL A 80 -6.34 -19.38 20.66
N LEU A 81 -7.44 -19.86 20.06
CA LEU A 81 -7.41 -20.52 18.76
C LEU A 81 -6.84 -19.59 17.67
N ARG A 82 -7.23 -18.33 17.69
CA ARG A 82 -6.71 -17.30 16.76
C ARG A 82 -5.24 -16.99 17.00
N LEU A 83 -4.81 -16.92 18.27
CA LEU A 83 -3.41 -16.76 18.64
C LEU A 83 -2.57 -17.97 18.17
N LEU A 84 -3.02 -19.20 18.41
CA LEU A 84 -2.34 -20.41 17.96
C LEU A 84 -2.26 -20.47 16.43
N HIS A 85 -3.34 -20.07 15.75
CA HIS A 85 -3.34 -19.96 14.29
C HIS A 85 -2.29 -18.95 13.79
N TYR A 86 -2.19 -17.78 14.43
CA TYR A 86 -1.17 -16.77 14.14
C TYR A 86 0.25 -17.28 14.40
N LEU A 87 0.50 -17.89 15.56
CA LEU A 87 1.82 -18.43 15.91
C LEU A 87 2.26 -19.56 14.96
N ARG A 88 1.31 -20.40 14.53
CA ARG A 88 1.57 -21.44 13.55
C ARG A 88 1.96 -20.85 12.19
N TYR A 89 1.26 -19.79 11.74
CA TYR A 89 1.62 -19.08 10.52
C TYR A 89 3.04 -18.49 10.58
N LEU A 90 3.46 -17.96 11.72
CA LEU A 90 4.82 -17.42 11.90
C LEU A 90 5.92 -18.51 11.82
N ARG A 91 5.60 -19.72 12.28
CA ARG A 91 6.54 -20.85 12.25
C ARG A 91 6.66 -21.50 10.87
N GLU A 92 5.57 -21.54 10.15
CA GLU A 92 5.46 -22.19 8.84
C GLU A 92 4.84 -21.23 7.82
N PRO A 93 5.56 -20.18 7.36
CA PRO A 93 5.05 -19.31 6.33
C PRO A 93 4.78 -20.14 5.07
N ALA A 94 3.57 -19.99 4.54
CA ALA A 94 3.12 -20.79 3.41
C ALA A 94 3.99 -20.52 2.17
N ALA A 95 4.70 -21.54 1.74
CA ALA A 95 5.51 -21.52 0.52
C ALA A 95 4.69 -21.92 -0.73
N ASP A 96 3.49 -22.50 -0.54
CA ASP A 96 2.63 -23.04 -1.59
C ASP A 96 1.25 -22.35 -1.60
N GLU A 97 0.73 -22.09 -2.80
CA GLU A 97 -0.54 -21.39 -3.01
C GLU A 97 -1.73 -22.16 -2.39
N ALA A 98 -1.73 -23.49 -2.46
CA ALA A 98 -2.77 -24.31 -1.85
C ALA A 98 -2.83 -24.14 -0.32
N ARG A 99 -1.67 -24.08 0.33
CA ARG A 99 -1.57 -23.82 1.77
C ARG A 99 -2.02 -22.41 2.12
N LEU A 100 -1.68 -21.42 1.30
CA LEU A 100 -2.16 -20.04 1.45
C LEU A 100 -3.68 -19.94 1.42
N LEU A 101 -4.33 -20.64 0.50
CA LEU A 101 -5.79 -20.68 0.41
C LEU A 101 -6.41 -21.33 1.66
N ALA A 102 -5.81 -22.40 2.19
CA ALA A 102 -6.24 -23.04 3.42
C ALA A 102 -6.10 -22.09 4.64
N TRP A 103 -4.98 -21.40 4.78
CA TRP A 103 -4.74 -20.38 5.80
C TRP A 103 -5.76 -19.23 5.72
N ARG A 104 -6.02 -18.74 4.52
CA ARG A 104 -7.01 -17.70 4.27
C ARG A 104 -8.42 -18.13 4.66
N ARG A 105 -8.80 -19.38 4.37
CA ARG A 105 -10.11 -19.94 4.73
C ARG A 105 -10.26 -20.04 6.26
N SER A 106 -9.28 -20.61 6.94
CA SER A 106 -9.29 -20.76 8.40
C SER A 106 -9.33 -19.39 9.09
N TRP A 107 -8.54 -18.44 8.64
CA TRP A 107 -8.53 -17.07 9.16
C TRP A 107 -9.90 -16.40 9.03
N ARG A 108 -10.56 -16.52 7.87
CA ARG A 108 -11.91 -15.97 7.65
C ARG A 108 -12.94 -16.55 8.63
N VAL A 109 -12.94 -17.85 8.79
CA VAL A 109 -13.86 -18.56 9.71
C VAL A 109 -13.67 -18.04 11.14
N LEU A 110 -12.43 -17.96 11.61
CA LEU A 110 -12.12 -17.48 12.95
C LEU A 110 -12.57 -16.03 13.17
N VAL A 111 -12.37 -15.16 12.20
CA VAL A 111 -12.80 -13.76 12.27
C VAL A 111 -14.31 -13.64 12.32
N VAL A 112 -15.05 -14.39 11.49
CA VAL A 112 -16.51 -14.38 11.45
C VAL A 112 -17.09 -14.93 12.76
N LEU A 113 -16.56 -16.05 13.27
CA LEU A 113 -16.95 -16.60 14.57
C LEU A 113 -16.69 -15.62 15.72
N GLN A 114 -15.56 -14.89 15.66
CA GLN A 114 -15.23 -13.88 16.66
C GLN A 114 -16.22 -12.70 16.62
N GLY A 115 -16.69 -12.32 15.43
CA GLY A 115 -17.75 -11.32 15.25
C GLY A 115 -19.08 -11.75 15.89
N SER A 116 -19.49 -13.01 15.71
CA SER A 116 -20.74 -13.51 16.28
C SER A 116 -20.78 -13.46 17.82
N MET A 117 -19.62 -13.58 18.49
CA MET A 117 -19.53 -13.48 19.94
C MET A 117 -19.95 -12.10 20.48
N TRP A 118 -19.78 -11.05 19.70
CA TRP A 118 -20.21 -9.69 20.07
C TRP A 118 -21.71 -9.51 19.92
N GLY A 119 -22.32 -10.06 18.87
CA GLY A 119 -23.76 -10.12 18.73
C GLY A 119 -24.41 -10.90 19.89
N ILE A 120 -23.80 -12.04 20.28
CA ILE A 120 -24.25 -12.85 21.44
C ILE A 120 -24.11 -12.06 22.75
N ALA A 121 -23.00 -11.28 22.92
CA ALA A 121 -22.82 -10.45 24.13
C ALA A 121 -23.98 -9.47 24.31
N VAL A 122 -24.42 -8.82 23.24
CA VAL A 122 -25.57 -7.91 23.32
C VAL A 122 -26.85 -8.65 23.76
N TRP A 123 -27.13 -9.82 23.22
CA TRP A 123 -28.28 -10.61 23.62
C TRP A 123 -28.22 -11.07 25.08
N LEU A 124 -27.06 -11.44 25.59
CA LEU A 124 -26.87 -11.90 26.96
C LEU A 124 -26.94 -10.75 27.98
N PHE A 125 -26.41 -9.58 27.66
CA PHE A 125 -26.17 -8.51 28.63
C PHE A 125 -27.10 -7.31 28.49
N TRP A 126 -27.79 -7.10 27.35
CA TRP A 126 -28.64 -5.95 27.12
C TRP A 126 -29.75 -5.73 28.18
N GLY A 127 -30.31 -6.79 28.69
CA GLY A 127 -31.37 -6.73 29.72
C GLY A 127 -30.86 -6.38 31.12
N LEU A 128 -29.54 -6.23 31.31
CA LEU A 128 -28.92 -6.02 32.60
C LEU A 128 -28.39 -4.57 32.73
N GLY A 129 -28.35 -4.12 33.99
CA GLY A 129 -27.76 -2.84 34.35
C GLY A 129 -28.58 -1.60 34.00
N THR A 130 -27.91 -0.48 34.07
CA THR A 130 -28.45 0.86 33.84
C THR A 130 -28.37 1.26 32.34
N PRO A 131 -29.01 2.35 31.92
CA PRO A 131 -28.83 2.89 30.56
C PRO A 131 -27.36 3.18 30.21
N TYR A 132 -26.54 3.55 31.18
CA TYR A 132 -25.11 3.80 30.96
C TYR A 132 -24.34 2.53 30.63
N ASP A 133 -24.68 1.40 31.25
CA ASP A 133 -24.07 0.09 30.97
C ASP A 133 -24.42 -0.38 29.54
N LYS A 134 -25.65 -0.12 29.08
CA LYS A 134 -26.10 -0.39 27.72
C LYS A 134 -25.36 0.48 26.69
N ILE A 135 -25.15 1.77 27.00
CA ILE A 135 -24.38 2.68 26.14
C ILE A 135 -22.92 2.22 26.06
N ALA A 136 -22.32 1.83 27.18
CA ALA A 136 -20.95 1.30 27.20
C ALA A 136 -20.82 0.05 26.32
N LEU A 137 -21.79 -0.86 26.35
CA LEU A 137 -21.80 -2.04 25.49
C LEU A 137 -21.89 -1.66 24.01
N ILE A 138 -22.78 -0.73 23.64
CA ILE A 138 -22.90 -0.24 22.26
C ILE A 138 -21.59 0.38 21.79
N LEU A 139 -20.95 1.20 22.61
CA LEU A 139 -19.68 1.87 22.28
C LEU A 139 -18.56 0.87 22.04
N VAL A 140 -18.45 -0.17 22.88
CA VAL A 140 -17.45 -1.24 22.70
C VAL A 140 -17.72 -2.00 21.39
N VAL A 141 -18.96 -2.43 21.19
CA VAL A 141 -19.37 -3.18 20.00
C VAL A 141 -19.15 -2.37 18.73
N TYR A 142 -19.53 -1.10 18.73
CA TYR A 142 -19.32 -0.20 17.61
C TYR A 142 -17.83 0.09 17.37
N GLY A 143 -17.05 0.31 18.43
CA GLY A 143 -15.60 0.50 18.34
C GLY A 143 -14.88 -0.66 17.65
N ILE A 144 -15.33 -1.90 17.92
CA ILE A 144 -14.83 -3.10 17.24
C ILE A 144 -15.21 -3.09 15.74
N CYS A 145 -16.44 -2.68 15.40
CA CYS A 145 -16.87 -2.57 14.01
C CYS A 145 -16.03 -1.54 13.24
N VAL A 146 -15.77 -0.37 13.81
CA VAL A 146 -14.93 0.66 13.21
C VAL A 146 -13.49 0.17 13.05
N SER A 147 -12.92 -0.44 14.09
CA SER A 147 -11.55 -1.00 14.03
C SER A 147 -11.42 -2.10 12.98
N SER A 148 -12.49 -2.85 12.71
CA SER A 148 -12.50 -3.91 11.72
C SER A 148 -12.40 -3.41 10.29
N VAL A 149 -12.72 -2.14 10.01
CA VAL A 149 -12.64 -1.55 8.65
C VAL A 149 -11.23 -1.63 8.10
N GLN A 150 -10.22 -1.26 8.89
CA GLN A 150 -8.83 -1.26 8.42
C GLN A 150 -8.34 -2.68 8.06
N LEU A 151 -8.78 -3.69 8.81
CA LEU A 151 -8.34 -5.06 8.63
C LEU A 151 -9.16 -5.82 7.57
N LEU A 152 -10.49 -5.69 7.61
CA LEU A 152 -11.41 -6.54 6.86
C LEU A 152 -11.93 -5.90 5.57
N ALA A 153 -11.85 -4.57 5.40
CA ALA A 153 -12.42 -3.89 4.24
C ALA A 153 -11.89 -4.45 2.92
N THR A 154 -10.63 -4.90 2.88
CA THR A 154 -10.03 -5.55 1.71
C THR A 154 -10.70 -6.87 1.32
N GLN A 155 -11.46 -7.49 2.22
CA GLN A 155 -12.24 -8.71 1.99
C GLN A 155 -13.73 -8.44 2.22
N ALA A 156 -14.38 -7.80 1.25
CA ALA A 156 -15.74 -7.27 1.39
C ALA A 156 -16.75 -8.26 2.01
N TRP A 157 -16.72 -9.54 1.59
CA TRP A 157 -17.62 -10.55 2.12
C TRP A 157 -17.35 -10.86 3.62
N VAL A 158 -16.08 -10.94 4.02
CA VAL A 158 -15.72 -11.18 5.43
C VAL A 158 -16.11 -9.99 6.28
N PHE A 159 -15.83 -8.78 5.79
CA PHE A 159 -16.22 -7.54 6.44
C PHE A 159 -17.73 -7.44 6.64
N LEU A 160 -18.51 -7.60 5.56
CA LEU A 160 -19.98 -7.54 5.63
C LEU A 160 -20.55 -8.62 6.54
N SER A 161 -20.04 -9.85 6.48
CA SER A 161 -20.47 -10.92 7.37
C SER A 161 -20.17 -10.58 8.83
N PHE A 162 -18.95 -10.08 9.11
CA PHE A 162 -18.54 -9.71 10.46
C PHE A 162 -19.43 -8.61 11.04
N ILE A 163 -19.55 -7.46 10.36
CA ILE A 163 -20.34 -6.33 10.87
C ILE A 163 -21.84 -6.67 10.97
N SER A 164 -22.38 -7.50 10.04
CA SER A 164 -23.78 -7.94 10.10
C SER A 164 -24.03 -8.84 11.30
N LEU A 165 -23.12 -9.78 11.60
CA LEU A 165 -23.23 -10.65 12.78
C LEU A 165 -23.11 -9.90 14.10
N VAL A 166 -22.44 -8.75 14.10
CA VAL A 166 -22.30 -7.88 15.27
C VAL A 166 -23.48 -6.93 15.40
N LEU A 167 -23.76 -6.14 14.34
CA LEU A 167 -24.71 -5.02 14.44
C LEU A 167 -26.17 -5.41 14.19
N THR A 168 -26.46 -6.40 13.34
CA THR A 168 -27.86 -6.82 13.12
C THR A 168 -28.50 -7.37 14.40
N PRO A 169 -27.90 -8.31 15.15
CA PRO A 169 -28.45 -8.75 16.44
C PRO A 169 -28.57 -7.59 17.43
N THR A 170 -27.63 -6.65 17.41
CA THR A 170 -27.67 -5.44 18.27
C THR A 170 -28.88 -4.57 17.94
N ILE A 171 -29.11 -4.25 16.66
CA ILE A 171 -30.24 -3.45 16.20
C ILE A 171 -31.57 -4.14 16.57
N VAL A 172 -31.69 -5.43 16.28
CA VAL A 172 -32.89 -6.22 16.58
C VAL A 172 -33.16 -6.23 18.09
N ARG A 173 -32.14 -6.45 18.91
CA ARG A 173 -32.28 -6.49 20.36
C ARG A 173 -32.70 -5.16 20.96
N ILE A 174 -32.13 -4.06 20.46
CA ILE A 174 -32.53 -2.70 20.87
C ILE A 174 -33.97 -2.42 20.44
N ALA A 175 -34.32 -2.68 19.18
CA ALA A 175 -35.64 -2.42 18.64
C ALA A 175 -36.75 -3.24 19.36
N SER A 176 -36.42 -4.44 19.86
CA SER A 176 -37.35 -5.31 20.61
C SER A 176 -37.46 -4.96 22.10
N ASP A 177 -36.65 -4.01 22.61
CA ASP A 177 -36.68 -3.59 24.02
C ASP A 177 -37.77 -2.55 24.28
N GLY A 178 -39.02 -2.98 24.40
CA GLY A 178 -40.16 -2.10 24.72
C GLY A 178 -40.16 -1.49 26.14
N SER A 179 -39.15 -1.80 26.97
CA SER A 179 -39.08 -1.34 28.36
C SER A 179 -38.65 0.12 28.52
N GLN A 180 -38.06 0.73 27.52
CA GLN A 180 -37.54 2.12 27.55
C GLN A 180 -38.12 2.97 26.44
N SER A 181 -38.52 4.19 26.78
CA SER A 181 -38.87 5.20 25.78
C SER A 181 -37.62 5.54 24.94
N GLY A 182 -37.77 5.58 23.62
CA GLY A 182 -36.65 5.93 22.70
C GLY A 182 -35.83 4.75 22.19
N HIS A 183 -36.16 3.49 22.52
CA HIS A 183 -35.47 2.31 22.00
C HIS A 183 -35.44 2.24 20.47
N LEU A 184 -36.54 2.64 19.79
CA LEU A 184 -36.59 2.69 18.34
C LEU A 184 -35.65 3.75 17.76
N ALA A 185 -35.58 4.94 18.38
CA ALA A 185 -34.64 5.98 17.96
C ALA A 185 -33.17 5.50 18.11
N LEU A 186 -32.88 4.82 19.21
CA LEU A 186 -31.56 4.22 19.43
C LEU A 186 -31.24 3.14 18.39
N ALA A 187 -32.19 2.27 18.06
CA ALA A 187 -32.04 1.26 17.02
C ALA A 187 -31.77 1.89 15.64
N VAL A 188 -32.48 2.97 15.31
CA VAL A 188 -32.26 3.74 14.07
C VAL A 188 -30.85 4.36 14.06
N ILE A 189 -30.39 4.94 15.18
CA ILE A 189 -29.03 5.48 15.28
C ILE A 189 -27.99 4.38 15.03
N VAL A 190 -28.14 3.21 15.63
CA VAL A 190 -27.20 2.07 15.40
C VAL A 190 -27.29 1.59 13.95
N ALA A 191 -28.46 1.59 13.32
CA ALA A 191 -28.60 1.26 11.91
C ALA A 191 -27.92 2.32 10.98
N MET A 192 -28.00 3.60 11.34
CA MET A 192 -27.25 4.65 10.64
C MET A 192 -25.74 4.47 10.81
N LEU A 193 -25.27 4.11 12.00
CA LEU A 193 -23.85 3.79 12.27
C LEU A 193 -23.39 2.56 11.48
N PHE A 194 -24.26 1.54 11.32
CA PHE A 194 -23.98 0.41 10.42
C PHE A 194 -23.75 0.89 8.97
N MET A 195 -24.65 1.71 8.45
CA MET A 195 -24.51 2.25 7.09
C MET A 195 -23.26 3.12 6.95
N ALA A 196 -22.99 3.99 7.93
CA ALA A 196 -21.78 4.81 7.94
C ALA A 196 -20.50 3.96 7.93
N THR A 197 -20.49 2.85 8.67
CA THR A 197 -19.34 1.92 8.69
C THR A 197 -19.12 1.25 7.33
N VAL A 198 -20.21 0.87 6.63
CA VAL A 198 -20.13 0.33 5.26
C VAL A 198 -19.60 1.38 4.28
N LEU A 199 -20.08 2.62 4.37
CA LEU A 199 -19.59 3.73 3.53
C LEU A 199 -18.12 4.03 3.82
N MET A 200 -17.72 4.07 5.09
CA MET A 200 -16.32 4.26 5.50
C MET A 200 -15.42 3.15 4.96
N ALA A 201 -15.87 1.89 4.98
CA ALA A 201 -15.12 0.79 4.39
C ALA A 201 -14.94 0.95 2.87
N ARG A 202 -15.96 1.41 2.15
CA ARG A 202 -15.87 1.70 0.72
C ARG A 202 -14.87 2.81 0.42
N THR A 203 -14.93 3.93 1.16
CA THR A 203 -13.98 5.04 0.99
C THR A 203 -12.55 4.62 1.33
N HIS A 204 -12.37 3.80 2.37
CA HIS A 204 -11.06 3.24 2.72
C HIS A 204 -10.49 2.37 1.60
N LEU A 205 -11.31 1.52 0.97
CA LEU A 205 -10.90 0.69 -0.16
C LEU A 205 -10.48 1.52 -1.36
N THR A 206 -11.23 2.57 -1.71
CA THR A 206 -10.89 3.45 -2.83
C THR A 206 -9.60 4.21 -2.57
N ALA A 207 -9.43 4.76 -1.37
CA ALA A 207 -8.21 5.45 -0.97
C ALA A 207 -6.98 4.54 -1.01
N LEU A 208 -7.12 3.30 -0.52
CA LEU A 208 -6.03 2.31 -0.55
C LEU A 208 -5.67 1.92 -1.99
N GLY A 209 -6.66 1.73 -2.86
CA GLY A 209 -6.44 1.47 -4.29
C GLY A 209 -5.68 2.60 -4.97
N GLN A 210 -6.07 3.85 -4.71
CA GLN A 210 -5.36 5.02 -5.24
C GLN A 210 -3.91 5.10 -4.73
N ALA A 211 -3.69 4.84 -3.44
CA ALA A 211 -2.34 4.86 -2.85
C ALA A 211 -1.42 3.82 -3.48
N ILE A 212 -1.93 2.61 -3.76
CA ILE A 212 -1.15 1.55 -4.42
C ILE A 212 -0.82 1.94 -5.86
N THR A 213 -1.80 2.42 -6.63
CA THR A 213 -1.57 2.86 -8.01
C THR A 213 -0.56 4.02 -8.08
N LEU A 214 -0.65 4.96 -7.13
CA LEU A 214 0.31 6.07 -7.05
C LEU A 214 1.71 5.56 -6.73
N LYS A 215 1.84 4.63 -5.79
CA LYS A 215 3.13 4.00 -5.46
C LYS A 215 3.74 3.30 -6.67
N GLU A 216 2.96 2.48 -7.39
CA GLU A 216 3.44 1.80 -8.60
C GLU A 216 3.93 2.78 -9.67
N ARG A 217 3.20 3.87 -9.89
CA ARG A 217 3.63 4.94 -10.82
C ARG A 217 4.93 5.61 -10.37
N THR A 218 5.03 5.90 -9.07
CA THR A 218 6.25 6.52 -8.50
C THR A 218 7.45 5.59 -8.67
N ASP A 219 7.30 4.29 -8.41
CA ASP A 219 8.36 3.30 -8.57
C ASP A 219 8.78 3.17 -10.05
N GLN A 220 7.81 3.20 -10.99
CA GLN A 220 8.09 3.19 -12.44
C GLN A 220 8.85 4.45 -12.88
N LEU A 221 8.42 5.65 -12.45
CA LEU A 221 9.08 6.89 -12.76
C LEU A 221 10.51 6.94 -12.19
N ALA A 222 10.69 6.45 -10.96
CA ALA A 222 12.02 6.36 -10.35
C ALA A 222 12.94 5.40 -11.12
N ALA A 223 12.43 4.29 -11.64
CA ALA A 223 13.20 3.38 -12.49
C ALA A 223 13.56 4.02 -13.83
N GLN A 224 12.62 4.70 -14.48
CA GLN A 224 12.88 5.45 -15.74
C GLN A 224 13.94 6.52 -15.54
N LEU A 225 13.83 7.33 -14.49
CA LEU A 225 14.80 8.37 -14.18
C LEU A 225 16.21 7.81 -13.95
N ARG A 226 16.33 6.68 -13.23
CA ARG A 226 17.64 6.02 -13.05
C ARG A 226 18.26 5.60 -14.39
N ASN A 227 17.45 5.04 -15.29
CA ASN A 227 17.90 4.62 -16.61
C ASN A 227 18.34 5.82 -17.47
N GLU A 228 17.58 6.92 -17.44
CA GLU A 228 17.95 8.15 -18.16
C GLU A 228 19.24 8.80 -17.63
N VAL A 229 19.40 8.83 -16.30
CA VAL A 229 20.64 9.32 -15.67
C VAL A 229 21.82 8.46 -16.10
N ALA A 230 21.71 7.13 -16.02
CA ALA A 230 22.77 6.22 -16.44
C ALA A 230 23.14 6.38 -17.92
N ALA A 231 22.15 6.53 -18.82
CA ALA A 231 22.38 6.77 -20.24
C ALA A 231 23.07 8.12 -20.50
N THR A 232 22.67 9.16 -19.76
CA THR A 232 23.27 10.50 -19.86
C THR A 232 24.72 10.50 -19.37
N GLU A 233 25.02 9.83 -18.27
CA GLU A 233 26.37 9.68 -17.73
C GLU A 233 27.28 8.93 -18.71
N GLU A 234 26.80 7.86 -19.34
CA GLU A 234 27.54 7.12 -20.35
C GLU A 234 27.80 7.96 -21.61
N ALA A 235 26.79 8.68 -22.11
CA ALA A 235 26.96 9.58 -23.24
C ALA A 235 27.98 10.69 -22.94
N ARG A 236 27.95 11.23 -21.72
CA ARG A 236 28.96 12.23 -21.28
C ARG A 236 30.35 11.65 -21.22
N ARG A 237 30.52 10.42 -20.71
CA ARG A 237 31.80 9.72 -20.67
C ARG A 237 32.40 9.56 -22.07
N VAL A 238 31.59 9.05 -23.02
CA VAL A 238 32.03 8.90 -24.43
C VAL A 238 32.40 10.23 -25.06
N ALA A 239 31.62 11.27 -24.82
CA ALA A 239 31.93 12.63 -25.34
C ALA A 239 33.24 13.20 -24.75
N ASP A 240 33.49 13.03 -23.46
CA ASP A 240 34.73 13.45 -22.81
C ASP A 240 35.96 12.67 -23.31
N GLU A 241 35.83 11.37 -23.57
CA GLU A 241 36.88 10.55 -24.18
C GLU A 241 37.21 11.02 -25.62
N ALA A 242 36.17 11.25 -26.44
CA ALA A 242 36.34 11.76 -27.80
C ALA A 242 36.99 13.15 -27.79
N ARG A 243 36.61 14.05 -26.90
CA ARG A 243 37.22 15.38 -26.74
C ARG A 243 38.70 15.27 -26.36
N ARG A 244 39.08 14.43 -25.41
CA ARG A 244 40.48 14.21 -25.01
C ARG A 244 41.31 13.67 -26.15
N ALA A 245 40.77 12.73 -26.93
CA ALA A 245 41.44 12.21 -28.14
C ALA A 245 41.66 13.32 -29.19
N ALA A 246 40.66 14.14 -29.47
CA ALA A 246 40.76 15.27 -30.41
C ALA A 246 41.79 16.32 -29.96
N GLU A 247 41.80 16.67 -28.67
CA GLU A 247 42.77 17.58 -28.07
C GLU A 247 44.23 17.05 -28.18
N ALA A 248 44.41 15.73 -27.94
CA ALA A 248 45.72 15.08 -28.09
C ALA A 248 46.19 15.10 -29.55
N ALA A 249 45.31 14.74 -30.48
CA ALA A 249 45.61 14.80 -31.92
C ALA A 249 45.97 16.22 -32.38
N ASN A 250 45.24 17.23 -31.91
CA ASN A 250 45.53 18.63 -32.25
C ASN A 250 46.86 19.10 -31.68
N ARG A 251 47.22 18.70 -30.46
CA ARG A 251 48.54 18.98 -29.87
C ARG A 251 49.66 18.32 -30.67
N ALA A 252 49.53 17.07 -31.04
CA ALA A 252 50.51 16.35 -31.87
C ALA A 252 50.66 17.04 -33.24
N LYS A 253 49.57 17.45 -33.90
CA LYS A 253 49.59 18.20 -35.15
C LYS A 253 50.35 19.52 -35.02
N THR A 254 50.09 20.29 -33.95
CA THR A 254 50.77 21.57 -33.71
C THR A 254 52.26 21.37 -33.48
N GLN A 255 52.66 20.38 -32.71
CA GLN A 255 54.07 20.01 -32.49
C GLN A 255 54.78 19.59 -33.78
N PHE A 256 54.08 18.77 -34.60
CA PHE A 256 54.61 18.35 -35.91
C PHE A 256 54.89 19.58 -36.85
N PHE A 257 53.90 20.49 -36.94
CA PHE A 257 54.12 21.69 -37.78
C PHE A 257 55.19 22.62 -37.24
N ALA A 258 55.34 22.75 -35.93
CA ALA A 258 56.41 23.52 -35.32
C ALA A 258 57.78 22.93 -35.62
N ALA A 259 57.94 21.61 -35.45
CA ALA A 259 59.21 20.93 -35.82
C ALA A 259 59.49 20.98 -37.28
N ALA A 260 58.53 20.69 -38.17
CA ALA A 260 58.72 20.75 -39.61
C ALA A 260 59.10 22.18 -40.09
N SER A 261 58.47 23.22 -39.50
CA SER A 261 58.82 24.62 -39.84
C SER A 261 60.24 24.97 -39.40
N HIS A 262 60.71 24.47 -38.26
CA HIS A 262 62.04 24.65 -37.77
C HIS A 262 63.05 23.95 -38.70
N ASP A 263 62.82 22.70 -39.07
CA ASP A 263 63.70 21.90 -39.91
C ASP A 263 63.77 22.40 -41.37
N LEU A 264 62.67 23.01 -41.85
CA LEU A 264 62.70 23.70 -43.17
C LEU A 264 63.44 25.07 -43.15
N ARG A 265 63.34 25.80 -42.03
CA ARG A 265 64.01 27.13 -41.93
C ARG A 265 65.49 27.00 -41.87
N GLN A 266 66.07 25.95 -41.27
CA GLN A 266 67.53 25.76 -41.20
C GLN A 266 68.19 25.61 -42.58
N PRO A 267 67.76 24.68 -43.46
CA PRO A 267 68.35 24.57 -44.78
C PRO A 267 68.13 25.83 -45.69
N LEU A 268 66.91 26.44 -45.55
CA LEU A 268 66.64 27.70 -46.30
C LEU A 268 67.55 28.83 -45.84
N HIS A 269 67.81 28.93 -44.52
CA HIS A 269 68.76 29.95 -44.02
C HIS A 269 70.20 29.66 -44.49
N ALA A 270 70.62 28.40 -44.45
CA ALA A 270 71.94 28.01 -45.00
C ALA A 270 72.08 28.29 -46.50
N MET A 271 71.02 27.96 -47.30
CA MET A 271 71.03 28.30 -48.75
C MET A 271 71.07 29.80 -48.97
N GLY A 272 70.37 30.60 -48.16
CA GLY A 272 70.43 32.04 -48.20
C GLY A 272 71.87 32.59 -47.98
N LEU A 273 72.55 32.06 -46.98
CA LEU A 273 73.96 32.40 -46.68
C LEU A 273 74.92 32.01 -47.81
N PHE A 274 74.73 30.80 -48.40
CA PHE A 274 75.49 30.36 -49.54
C PHE A 274 75.28 31.27 -50.79
N ALA A 275 74.04 31.64 -51.09
CA ALA A 275 73.68 32.51 -52.18
C ALA A 275 74.32 33.92 -52.02
N GLU A 276 74.28 34.41 -50.75
CA GLU A 276 74.93 35.72 -50.46
C GLU A 276 76.45 35.64 -50.57
N ALA A 277 77.08 34.59 -50.11
CA ALA A 277 78.50 34.35 -50.23
C ALA A 277 78.95 34.22 -51.71
N LEU A 278 78.16 33.56 -52.56
CA LEU A 278 78.40 33.48 -54.00
C LEU A 278 78.28 34.85 -54.69
N ARG A 279 77.28 35.62 -54.28
CA ARG A 279 77.05 36.99 -54.79
C ARG A 279 78.23 37.91 -54.46
N GLN A 280 78.77 37.86 -53.25
CA GLN A 280 79.93 38.59 -52.83
C GLN A 280 81.18 38.20 -53.66
N ARG A 281 81.36 36.89 -53.90
CA ARG A 281 82.48 36.38 -54.66
C ARG A 281 82.44 36.71 -56.16
N SER A 282 81.25 36.93 -56.68
CA SER A 282 81.05 37.33 -58.07
C SER A 282 81.25 38.85 -58.32
N HIS A 283 81.42 39.67 -57.29
CA HIS A 283 81.62 41.11 -57.30
C HIS A 283 83.07 41.54 -56.98
N ASP A 284 83.98 40.59 -56.69
CA ASP A 284 85.39 40.85 -56.55
C ASP A 284 86.05 40.62 -57.91
N PRO A 285 86.68 41.67 -58.53
CA PRO A 285 87.27 41.64 -59.87
C PRO A 285 88.57 40.78 -59.97
#